data_c9f403d4700ab4d2bfbddee75b68a4b0
#
_entry.id   c9f403d4700ab4d2bfbddee75b68a4b0
#
_cell.length_a   1.000
_cell.length_b   1.000
_cell.length_c   1.000
_cell.angle_alpha   90.00
_cell.angle_beta   90.00
_cell.angle_gamma   90.00
#
_symmetry.space_group_name_H-M   'P 1'
#
loop_
_entity.id
_entity.type
_entity.pdbx_description
1 polymer ?
#
loop_
_entity_poly.entity_id
_entity_poly.type
_entity_poly.pdbx_seq_one_letter_code
_entity_poly.pdbx_strand_id
1 'polypeptide(L)'
;MAKGPARTFGQDLMRGEHVVGAGPASQSTAPQNGGVLMPSHTSGDPSFYAKKRAKEAELGRELTTEEFLADHYAASDAPTASGTSIFDPVLCEIAYRWFCPPGGTVLDPFAGGSVRGIVAARLGRPYVGIELRAEQVAANQAQADLAGDPAPRWIAGDSRDLARLAAGIEADLVFS
;
A
#
# COMPACT_ATOMS: atom_id res chain seq x y z
N MET A 1 3.96 36.51 36.12
CA MET A 1 4.32 35.64 34.98
C MET A 1 3.06 35.42 34.15
N ALA A 2 2.95 36.01 32.99
CA ALA A 2 1.81 35.86 32.09
C ALA A 2 1.95 34.55 31.33
N LYS A 3 0.94 33.65 31.46
CA LYS A 3 0.84 32.45 30.62
C LYS A 3 0.58 32.87 29.18
N GLY A 4 1.47 32.53 28.27
CA GLY A 4 1.25 32.71 26.84
C GLY A 4 0.02 31.92 26.36
N PRO A 5 -0.57 32.29 25.22
CA PRO A 5 -1.77 31.62 24.69
C PRO A 5 -1.51 30.16 24.45
N ALA A 6 -2.49 29.30 24.80
CA ALA A 6 -2.46 27.88 24.56
C ALA A 6 -2.33 27.61 23.05
N ARG A 7 -1.32 26.86 22.67
CA ARG A 7 -1.10 26.45 21.27
C ARG A 7 -2.08 25.33 20.89
N THR A 8 -2.59 25.36 19.68
CA THR A 8 -3.43 24.29 19.16
C THR A 8 -2.58 23.17 18.58
N PHE A 9 -3.04 21.93 18.66
CA PHE A 9 -2.37 20.73 18.18
C PHE A 9 -1.84 20.83 16.73
N GLY A 10 -2.54 21.56 15.87
CA GLY A 10 -2.11 21.79 14.48
C GLY A 10 -0.89 22.70 14.33
N GLN A 11 -0.58 23.56 15.31
CA GLN A 11 0.59 24.44 15.24
C GLN A 11 1.88 23.71 15.61
N ASP A 12 1.78 22.67 16.43
CA ASP A 12 2.94 21.86 16.81
C ASP A 12 3.34 20.90 15.70
N LEU A 13 2.38 20.39 14.91
CA LEU A 13 2.65 19.57 13.72
C LEU A 13 3.44 20.33 12.64
N MET A 14 3.17 21.61 12.46
CA MET A 14 3.86 22.43 11.45
C MET A 14 5.30 22.80 11.86
N ARG A 15 5.67 22.67 13.13
CA ARG A 15 7.01 22.99 13.62
C ARG A 15 7.93 21.77 13.79
N GLY A 16 7.43 20.56 13.61
CA GLY A 16 8.23 19.35 13.78
C GLY A 16 8.71 19.07 15.23
N GLU A 17 8.14 19.79 16.22
CA GLU A 17 8.64 19.77 17.58
C GLU A 17 8.06 18.68 18.50
N HIS A 18 6.98 17.98 18.10
CA HIS A 18 6.48 16.84 18.86
C HIS A 18 5.72 15.86 17.99
N VAL A 19 6.38 14.79 17.59
CA VAL A 19 5.70 13.54 17.25
C VAL A 19 5.77 12.64 18.48
N VAL A 20 4.66 12.56 19.22
CA VAL A 20 4.54 11.63 20.35
C VAL A 20 4.59 10.21 19.79
N GLY A 21 5.66 9.47 20.09
CA GLY A 21 5.79 8.08 19.67
C GLY A 21 6.79 7.81 18.56
N ALA A 22 7.50 8.80 18.06
CA ALA A 22 8.71 8.52 17.29
C ALA A 22 9.81 8.11 18.28
N GLY A 23 10.12 6.81 18.29
CA GLY A 23 11.46 6.38 18.70
C GLY A 23 12.51 7.21 17.95
N PRO A 24 13.80 7.14 18.32
CA PRO A 24 14.83 7.98 17.71
C PRO A 24 14.60 7.94 16.21
N ALA A 25 14.26 9.11 15.65
CA ALA A 25 13.94 9.24 14.25
C ALA A 25 15.01 8.48 13.49
N SER A 26 14.64 7.42 12.81
CA SER A 26 15.51 6.87 11.80
C SER A 26 15.70 8.06 10.87
N GLN A 27 16.86 8.69 10.96
CA GLN A 27 17.23 9.71 10.01
C GLN A 27 17.09 9.03 8.67
N SER A 28 16.04 9.37 7.95
CA SER A 28 15.91 9.03 6.57
C SER A 28 17.12 9.67 5.90
N THR A 29 18.16 8.90 5.76
CA THR A 29 19.29 9.24 4.90
C THR A 29 18.82 9.06 3.46
N ALA A 30 17.77 9.80 3.09
CA ALA A 30 17.49 10.01 1.69
C ALA A 30 18.69 10.76 1.12
N PRO A 31 19.38 10.20 0.12
CA PRO A 31 20.50 10.90 -0.51
C PRO A 31 19.94 12.20 -1.09
N GLN A 32 20.55 13.33 -0.73
CA GLN A 32 20.14 14.67 -1.17
C GLN A 32 20.40 14.93 -2.66
N ASN A 33 20.89 13.95 -3.40
CA ASN A 33 21.14 14.05 -4.83
C ASN A 33 20.28 13.01 -5.54
N GLY A 34 19.21 13.45 -6.18
CA GLY A 34 18.42 12.80 -7.22
C GLY A 34 18.33 11.27 -7.09
N GLY A 35 17.89 10.79 -5.94
CA GLY A 35 17.99 9.39 -5.62
C GLY A 35 17.17 8.55 -6.58
N VAL A 36 17.84 7.62 -7.24
CA VAL A 36 17.21 6.47 -7.84
C VAL A 36 16.29 5.86 -6.77
N LEU A 37 14.99 5.82 -7.06
CA LEU A 37 14.03 5.12 -6.21
C LEU A 37 14.53 3.69 -6.05
N MET A 38 14.94 3.33 -4.84
CA MET A 38 15.36 1.97 -4.55
C MET A 38 14.24 1.02 -4.96
N PRO A 39 14.53 -0.05 -5.69
CA PRO A 39 13.52 -1.05 -6.00
C PRO A 39 12.84 -1.49 -4.70
N SER A 40 11.52 -1.57 -4.71
CA SER A 40 10.69 -1.83 -3.51
C SER A 40 11.07 -3.11 -2.74
N HIS A 41 11.77 -4.04 -3.40
CA HIS A 41 12.26 -5.28 -2.80
C HIS A 41 13.49 -5.10 -1.88
N THR A 42 14.14 -3.92 -1.90
CA THR A 42 15.31 -3.66 -1.04
C THR A 42 14.96 -2.82 0.19
N SER A 43 13.90 -2.02 0.14
CA SER A 43 13.52 -1.13 1.24
C SER A 43 12.90 -1.84 2.44
N GLY A 44 12.51 -3.11 2.29
CA GLY A 44 11.87 -3.91 3.33
C GLY A 44 12.73 -5.06 3.89
N ASP A 45 13.94 -5.31 3.36
CA ASP A 45 14.83 -6.36 3.87
C ASP A 45 15.87 -5.79 4.84
N PRO A 46 15.69 -5.97 6.17
CA PRO A 46 16.67 -5.51 7.15
C PRO A 46 18.05 -6.14 6.95
N SER A 47 18.12 -7.28 6.27
CA SER A 47 19.35 -8.00 5.99
C SER A 47 20.15 -7.42 4.82
N PHE A 48 19.53 -6.62 3.95
CA PHE A 48 20.18 -6.05 2.76
C PHE A 48 21.46 -5.29 3.08
N TYR A 49 21.36 -4.34 3.98
CA TYR A 49 22.53 -3.54 4.37
C TYR A 49 23.57 -4.35 5.13
N ALA A 50 23.14 -5.35 5.89
CA ALA A 50 24.06 -6.26 6.57
C ALA A 50 24.83 -7.11 5.56
N LYS A 51 24.17 -7.67 4.55
CA LYS A 51 24.78 -8.43 3.46
C LYS A 51 25.72 -7.57 2.62
N LYS A 52 25.31 -6.32 2.31
CA LYS A 52 26.15 -5.38 1.57
C LYS A 52 27.45 -5.09 2.32
N ARG A 53 27.37 -4.71 3.61
CA ARG A 53 28.56 -4.46 4.45
C ARG A 53 29.47 -5.67 4.58
N ALA A 54 28.90 -6.86 4.73
CA ALA A 54 29.68 -8.09 4.79
C ALA A 54 30.47 -8.31 3.48
N LYS A 55 29.83 -8.04 2.33
CA LYS A 55 30.48 -8.17 1.03
C LYS A 55 31.52 -7.10 0.78
N GLU A 56 31.27 -5.86 1.20
CA GLU A 56 32.26 -4.77 1.17
C GLU A 56 33.50 -5.10 2.00
N ALA A 57 33.30 -5.70 3.17
CA ALA A 57 34.41 -6.15 4.02
C ALA A 57 35.22 -7.27 3.37
N GLU A 58 34.56 -8.21 2.70
CA GLU A 58 35.20 -9.30 1.95
C GLU A 58 36.02 -8.78 0.78
N LEU A 59 35.49 -7.81 0.03
CA LEU A 59 36.12 -7.25 -1.16
C LEU A 59 37.14 -6.13 -0.85
N GLY A 60 37.14 -5.63 0.37
CA GLY A 60 38.02 -4.54 0.78
C GLY A 60 37.73 -3.20 0.09
N ARG A 61 36.51 -3.03 -0.46
CA ARG A 61 36.06 -1.79 -1.09
C ARG A 61 34.57 -1.55 -0.86
N GLU A 62 34.16 -0.30 -0.92
CA GLU A 62 32.74 0.05 -0.94
C GLU A 62 32.11 -0.36 -2.27
N LEU A 63 30.83 -0.77 -2.23
CA LEU A 63 30.01 -1.10 -3.37
C LEU A 63 28.89 -0.06 -3.50
N THR A 64 28.58 0.32 -4.73
CA THR A 64 27.34 1.01 -4.96
C THR A 64 26.16 0.04 -4.73
N THR A 65 24.97 0.57 -4.49
CA THR A 65 23.78 -0.28 -4.33
C THR A 65 23.47 -1.06 -5.60
N GLU A 66 23.70 -0.44 -6.75
CA GLU A 66 23.48 -1.06 -8.07
C GLU A 66 24.45 -2.21 -8.32
N GLU A 67 25.74 -2.03 -8.04
CA GLU A 67 26.73 -3.10 -8.14
C GLU A 67 26.40 -4.27 -7.21
N PHE A 68 26.03 -3.97 -5.97
CA PHE A 68 25.68 -5.00 -5.01
C PHE A 68 24.44 -5.79 -5.44
N LEU A 69 23.41 -5.14 -5.97
CA LEU A 69 22.21 -5.79 -6.49
C LEU A 69 22.48 -6.63 -7.73
N ALA A 70 23.30 -6.12 -8.67
CA ALA A 70 23.56 -6.81 -9.91
C ALA A 70 24.41 -8.09 -9.72
N ASP A 71 25.46 -7.98 -8.91
CA ASP A 71 26.53 -8.98 -8.91
C ASP A 71 26.56 -9.85 -7.64
N HIS A 72 26.00 -9.37 -6.52
CA HIS A 72 26.22 -9.98 -5.22
C HIS A 72 24.96 -10.24 -4.41
N TYR A 73 23.84 -9.67 -4.81
CA TYR A 73 22.59 -9.89 -4.11
C TYR A 73 21.77 -10.98 -4.79
N ALA A 74 21.93 -12.22 -4.31
CA ALA A 74 20.95 -13.24 -4.58
C ALA A 74 19.72 -12.89 -3.73
N ALA A 75 18.57 -12.67 -4.37
CA ALA A 75 17.30 -12.58 -3.66
C ALA A 75 17.21 -13.83 -2.77
N SER A 76 17.16 -13.64 -1.45
CA SER A 76 16.96 -14.75 -0.55
C SER A 76 15.66 -15.44 -0.96
N ASP A 77 15.59 -16.78 -0.79
CA ASP A 77 14.39 -17.58 -0.96
C ASP A 77 13.25 -17.21 0.04
N ALA A 78 13.40 -16.10 0.75
CA ALA A 78 12.29 -15.46 1.44
C ALA A 78 11.19 -15.25 0.39
N PRO A 79 9.95 -15.64 0.67
CA PRO A 79 8.84 -15.45 -0.25
C PRO A 79 8.91 -13.99 -0.68
N THR A 80 9.15 -13.78 -1.95
CA THR A 80 9.28 -12.47 -2.57
C THR A 80 8.09 -11.68 -2.07
N ALA A 81 8.31 -10.74 -1.15
CA ALA A 81 7.29 -9.77 -0.86
C ALA A 81 6.99 -9.17 -2.23
N SER A 82 5.96 -9.70 -2.87
CA SER A 82 5.48 -9.14 -4.11
C SER A 82 5.30 -7.67 -3.78
N GLY A 83 5.96 -6.75 -4.43
CA GLY A 83 5.89 -5.32 -4.12
C GLY A 83 4.48 -4.73 -4.14
N THR A 84 3.49 -5.57 -3.96
CA THR A 84 2.07 -5.29 -3.85
C THR A 84 1.80 -4.90 -2.41
N SER A 85 1.65 -3.61 -2.20
CA SER A 85 1.17 -3.08 -0.92
C SER A 85 -0.22 -3.64 -0.63
N ILE A 86 -0.39 -4.26 0.53
CA ILE A 86 -1.71 -4.64 1.03
C ILE A 86 -2.36 -3.35 1.52
N PHE A 87 -3.54 -3.05 0.99
CA PHE A 87 -4.29 -1.88 1.43
C PHE A 87 -4.75 -2.08 2.88
N ASP A 88 -4.63 -1.02 3.69
CA ASP A 88 -5.01 -1.08 5.11
C ASP A 88 -6.55 -1.25 5.24
N PRO A 89 -7.04 -2.34 5.87
CA PRO A 89 -8.46 -2.58 6.03
C PRO A 89 -9.17 -1.54 6.91
N VAL A 90 -8.47 -0.92 7.86
CA VAL A 90 -9.03 0.13 8.71
C VAL A 90 -9.27 1.40 7.91
N LEU A 91 -8.35 1.77 7.04
CA LEU A 91 -8.54 2.90 6.12
C LEU A 91 -9.70 2.65 5.15
N CYS A 92 -9.85 1.43 4.64
CA CYS A 92 -11.03 1.05 3.84
C CYS A 92 -12.32 1.26 4.63
N GLU A 93 -12.38 0.73 5.85
CA GLU A 93 -13.58 0.83 6.68
C GLU A 93 -13.96 2.29 6.96
N ILE A 94 -12.99 3.12 7.33
CA ILE A 94 -13.21 4.55 7.57
C ILE A 94 -13.73 5.24 6.31
N ALA A 95 -13.08 5.02 5.16
CA ALA A 95 -13.50 5.63 3.90
C ALA A 95 -14.94 5.21 3.52
N TYR A 96 -15.25 3.94 3.64
CA TYR A 96 -16.59 3.44 3.30
C TYR A 96 -17.66 3.97 4.27
N ARG A 97 -17.38 4.06 5.56
CA ARG A 97 -18.34 4.60 6.53
C ARG A 97 -18.61 6.08 6.35
N TRP A 98 -17.62 6.84 5.91
CA TRP A 98 -17.74 8.28 5.75
C TRP A 98 -18.30 8.72 4.39
N PHE A 99 -17.94 8.01 3.33
CA PHE A 99 -18.18 8.47 1.97
C PHE A 99 -19.16 7.58 1.15
N CYS A 100 -19.51 6.42 1.66
CA CYS A 100 -20.45 5.53 1.01
C CYS A 100 -21.66 5.25 1.94
N PRO A 101 -22.90 5.51 1.52
CA PRO A 101 -24.07 5.23 2.36
C PRO A 101 -24.18 3.73 2.67
N PRO A 102 -24.89 3.35 3.76
CA PRO A 102 -25.20 1.95 4.00
C PRO A 102 -25.91 1.32 2.80
N GLY A 103 -25.43 0.17 2.33
CA GLY A 103 -25.94 -0.51 1.13
C GLY A 103 -25.55 0.13 -0.20
N GLY A 104 -24.79 1.23 -0.16
CA GLY A 104 -24.28 1.89 -1.38
C GLY A 104 -23.21 1.08 -2.10
N THR A 105 -23.14 1.22 -3.41
CA THR A 105 -22.23 0.48 -4.27
C THR A 105 -20.85 1.15 -4.35
N VAL A 106 -19.80 0.36 -4.15
CA VAL A 106 -18.41 0.79 -4.33
C VAL A 106 -17.86 0.29 -5.67
N LEU A 107 -17.34 1.20 -6.47
CA LEU A 107 -16.60 0.90 -7.70
C LEU A 107 -15.12 1.18 -7.50
N ASP A 108 -14.30 0.19 -7.78
CA ASP A 108 -12.84 0.27 -7.67
C ASP A 108 -12.18 0.00 -9.03
N PRO A 109 -11.74 1.03 -9.74
CA PRO A 109 -11.16 0.86 -11.07
C PRO A 109 -9.76 0.22 -11.05
N PHE A 110 -9.11 0.11 -9.91
CA PHE A 110 -7.76 -0.46 -9.78
C PHE A 110 -7.68 -1.39 -8.57
N ALA A 111 -8.47 -2.44 -8.57
CA ALA A 111 -8.77 -3.26 -7.42
C ALA A 111 -7.53 -3.88 -6.73
N GLY A 112 -6.50 -4.27 -7.47
CA GLY A 112 -5.34 -4.94 -6.88
C GLY A 112 -5.77 -6.16 -6.06
N GLY A 113 -5.41 -6.18 -4.77
CA GLY A 113 -5.76 -7.27 -3.86
C GLY A 113 -7.22 -7.26 -3.37
N SER A 114 -7.60 -8.29 -2.62
CA SER A 114 -9.00 -8.55 -2.20
C SER A 114 -9.50 -7.65 -1.07
N VAL A 115 -8.62 -6.98 -0.32
CA VAL A 115 -8.96 -6.31 0.95
C VAL A 115 -10.11 -5.33 0.81
N ARG A 116 -10.06 -4.44 -0.18
CA ARG A 116 -11.10 -3.42 -0.37
C ARG A 116 -12.48 -4.02 -0.64
N GLY A 117 -12.52 -5.07 -1.46
CA GLY A 117 -13.76 -5.79 -1.72
C GLY A 117 -14.31 -6.52 -0.51
N ILE A 118 -13.45 -7.20 0.25
CA ILE A 118 -13.84 -7.93 1.46
C ILE A 118 -14.39 -6.95 2.52
N VAL A 119 -13.72 -5.82 2.73
CA VAL A 119 -14.18 -4.82 3.71
C VAL A 119 -15.49 -4.19 3.29
N ALA A 120 -15.68 -3.84 2.01
CA ALA A 120 -16.95 -3.32 1.50
C ALA A 120 -18.09 -4.29 1.75
N ALA A 121 -17.92 -5.55 1.39
CA ALA A 121 -18.91 -6.61 1.57
C ALA A 121 -19.26 -6.82 3.05
N ARG A 122 -18.28 -6.89 3.93
CA ARG A 122 -18.49 -7.00 5.39
C ARG A 122 -19.26 -5.83 5.99
N LEU A 123 -19.21 -4.69 5.34
CA LEU A 123 -20.01 -3.51 5.70
C LEU A 123 -21.37 -3.46 4.99
N GLY A 124 -21.77 -4.53 4.28
CA GLY A 124 -23.04 -4.62 3.54
C GLY A 124 -23.09 -3.72 2.29
N ARG A 125 -21.94 -3.46 1.68
CA ARG A 125 -21.81 -2.61 0.47
C ARG A 125 -21.46 -3.47 -0.73
N PRO A 126 -22.28 -3.52 -1.78
CA PRO A 126 -21.89 -4.13 -3.05
C PRO A 126 -20.57 -3.53 -3.56
N TYR A 127 -19.67 -4.39 -4.02
CA TYR A 127 -18.38 -3.98 -4.52
C TYR A 127 -18.11 -4.55 -5.90
N VAL A 128 -17.63 -3.69 -6.79
CA VAL A 128 -17.15 -4.07 -8.11
C VAL A 128 -15.76 -3.52 -8.32
N GLY A 129 -14.79 -4.43 -8.47
CA GLY A 129 -13.39 -4.08 -8.72
C GLY A 129 -12.94 -4.49 -10.10
N ILE A 130 -12.20 -3.61 -10.78
CA ILE A 130 -11.53 -3.91 -12.05
C ILE A 130 -10.04 -4.14 -11.76
N GLU A 131 -9.50 -5.23 -12.25
CA GLU A 131 -8.08 -5.57 -12.10
C GLU A 131 -7.53 -6.05 -13.45
N LEU A 132 -6.37 -5.52 -13.81
CA LEU A 132 -5.76 -5.80 -15.11
C LEU A 132 -5.29 -7.26 -15.22
N ARG A 133 -4.78 -7.83 -14.13
CA ARG A 133 -4.21 -9.18 -14.11
C ARG A 133 -5.26 -10.22 -13.77
N ALA A 134 -5.54 -11.12 -14.70
CA ALA A 134 -6.51 -12.19 -14.50
C ALA A 134 -6.14 -13.12 -13.33
N GLU A 135 -4.85 -13.34 -13.08
CA GLU A 135 -4.36 -14.16 -11.96
C GLU A 135 -4.71 -13.52 -10.61
N GLN A 136 -4.63 -12.19 -10.53
CA GLN A 136 -5.02 -11.47 -9.33
C GLN A 136 -6.52 -11.54 -9.10
N VAL A 137 -7.33 -11.42 -10.16
CA VAL A 137 -8.80 -11.60 -10.08
C VAL A 137 -9.14 -12.99 -9.56
N ALA A 138 -8.48 -14.03 -10.08
CA ALA A 138 -8.68 -15.41 -9.61
C ALA A 138 -8.30 -15.57 -8.12
N ALA A 139 -7.19 -14.99 -7.70
CA ALA A 139 -6.75 -14.99 -6.30
C ALA A 139 -7.72 -14.24 -5.38
N ASN A 140 -8.26 -13.10 -5.82
CA ASN A 140 -9.26 -12.35 -5.07
C ASN A 140 -10.58 -13.14 -4.95
N GLN A 141 -11.01 -13.77 -6.04
CA GLN A 141 -12.24 -14.56 -6.06
C GLN A 141 -12.14 -15.79 -5.14
N ALA A 142 -10.95 -16.41 -5.04
CA ALA A 142 -10.70 -17.51 -4.10
C ALA A 142 -10.84 -17.09 -2.62
N GLN A 143 -10.80 -15.79 -2.32
CA GLN A 143 -10.97 -15.24 -0.98
C GLN A 143 -12.38 -14.67 -0.73
N ALA A 144 -13.27 -14.76 -1.71
CA ALA A 144 -14.63 -14.18 -1.61
C ALA A 144 -15.43 -14.70 -0.40
N ASP A 145 -15.20 -15.96 0.00
CA ASP A 145 -15.85 -16.56 1.17
C ASP A 145 -15.55 -15.85 2.48
N LEU A 146 -14.44 -15.11 2.55
CA LEU A 146 -14.09 -14.29 3.70
C LEU A 146 -14.96 -13.02 3.82
N ALA A 147 -15.60 -12.63 2.75
CA ALA A 147 -16.34 -11.38 2.66
C ALA A 147 -17.74 -11.44 3.28
N GLY A 148 -18.50 -12.49 3.01
CA GLY A 148 -19.93 -12.60 3.33
C GLY A 148 -20.82 -12.10 2.19
N ASP A 149 -22.01 -11.61 2.53
CA ASP A 149 -23.03 -11.12 1.59
C ASP A 149 -23.24 -9.60 1.78
N PRO A 150 -23.26 -8.79 0.70
CA PRO A 150 -23.10 -9.15 -0.70
C PRO A 150 -21.66 -9.55 -1.05
N ALA A 151 -21.50 -10.62 -1.82
CA ALA A 151 -20.16 -11.05 -2.25
C ALA A 151 -19.51 -10.01 -3.17
N PRO A 152 -18.22 -9.67 -2.97
CA PRO A 152 -17.52 -8.74 -3.85
C PRO A 152 -17.31 -9.37 -5.22
N ARG A 153 -17.35 -8.55 -6.26
CA ARG A 153 -17.13 -8.97 -7.64
C ARG A 153 -15.87 -8.34 -8.20
N TRP A 154 -14.97 -9.17 -8.74
CA TRP A 154 -13.80 -8.70 -9.47
C TRP A 154 -13.91 -9.06 -10.95
N ILE A 155 -13.53 -8.12 -11.81
CA ILE A 155 -13.59 -8.24 -13.27
C ILE A 155 -12.17 -8.05 -13.81
N ALA A 156 -11.70 -9.03 -14.59
CA ALA A 156 -10.43 -8.89 -15.29
C ALA A 156 -10.59 -7.94 -16.48
N GLY A 157 -9.77 -6.92 -16.56
CA GLY A 157 -9.77 -5.98 -17.68
C GLY A 157 -8.99 -4.71 -17.43
N ASP A 158 -8.81 -3.95 -18.49
CA ASP A 158 -8.16 -2.65 -18.44
C ASP A 158 -9.15 -1.55 -18.03
N SER A 159 -8.82 -0.80 -16.99
CA SER A 159 -9.69 0.28 -16.49
C SER A 159 -9.92 1.41 -17.49
N ARG A 160 -9.14 1.49 -18.56
CA ARG A 160 -9.44 2.38 -19.70
C ARG A 160 -10.77 2.03 -20.37
N ASP A 161 -11.21 0.77 -20.25
CA ASP A 161 -12.49 0.28 -20.75
C ASP A 161 -13.58 0.29 -19.65
N LEU A 162 -13.43 1.09 -18.60
CA LEU A 162 -14.34 1.09 -17.43
C LEU A 162 -15.81 1.22 -17.83
N ALA A 163 -16.12 2.09 -18.76
CA ALA A 163 -17.49 2.29 -19.24
C ALA A 163 -18.15 1.01 -19.78
N ARG A 164 -17.36 0.11 -20.37
CA ARG A 164 -17.82 -1.20 -20.86
C ARG A 164 -17.84 -2.25 -19.76
N LEU A 165 -16.78 -2.30 -18.94
CA LEU A 165 -16.60 -3.32 -17.89
C LEU A 165 -17.58 -3.13 -16.73
N ALA A 166 -17.90 -1.88 -16.40
CA ALA A 166 -18.83 -1.50 -15.35
C ALA A 166 -20.19 -1.01 -15.92
N ALA A 167 -20.53 -1.40 -17.14
CA ALA A 167 -21.80 -0.98 -17.76
C ALA A 167 -22.99 -1.34 -16.87
N GLY A 168 -23.88 -0.38 -16.62
CA GLY A 168 -25.08 -0.53 -15.79
C GLY A 168 -24.83 -0.52 -14.29
N ILE A 169 -23.60 -0.25 -13.84
CA ILE A 169 -23.30 -0.07 -12.43
C ILE A 169 -23.42 1.40 -12.09
N GLU A 170 -24.31 1.70 -11.14
CA GLU A 170 -24.43 3.00 -10.50
C GLU A 170 -23.66 2.94 -9.18
N ALA A 171 -22.55 3.67 -9.10
CA ALA A 171 -21.70 3.67 -7.93
C ALA A 171 -21.96 4.89 -7.05
N ASP A 172 -22.12 4.66 -5.75
CA ASP A 172 -22.21 5.72 -4.73
C ASP A 172 -20.83 6.22 -4.33
N LEU A 173 -19.82 5.38 -4.46
CA LEU A 173 -18.43 5.71 -4.19
C LEU A 173 -17.50 5.08 -5.23
N VAL A 174 -16.61 5.87 -5.78
CA VAL A 174 -15.42 5.38 -6.50
C VAL A 174 -14.23 5.50 -5.55
N PHE A 175 -13.59 4.37 -5.26
CA PHE A 175 -12.50 4.29 -4.28
C PHE A 175 -11.39 3.37 -4.75
N SER A 176 -10.17 3.91 -4.85
CA SER A 176 -9.01 3.21 -5.40
C SER A 176 -7.73 3.55 -4.64
#